data_32fef17cce682ebf4984e2db875e7b08
#
_entry.id   32fef17cce682ebf4984e2db875e7b08
#
_cell.length_a   1.000
_cell.length_b   1.000
_cell.length_c   1.000
_cell.angle_alpha   90.00
_cell.angle_beta   90.00
_cell.angle_gamma   90.00
#
_symmetry.space_group_name_H-M   'P 1'
#
loop_
_entity.id
_entity.type
_entity.pdbx_description
1 polymer ?
#
loop_
_entity_poly.entity_id
_entity_poly.type
_entity_poly.pdbx_seq_one_letter_code
_entity_poly.pdbx_strand_id
1 'polypeptide(L)'
;QMLSQRLARGSALAAQGQASAFAAVKDSRERFKADLDALLNGGTVRGVSLDVAQDEAIVKLLTNVRQRWERVDVAAERLLTNETSLTSLAKGLDALNAGNAALLELAQQASAQIGQGGGTLREIEFTNQLAVLSQRIAKNANALASSDEIDPEVAFLLGRDAGTFRIVLNGLLKGSDTLRLSPVRNEDARATLTDLQK
;
A
#
# COMPACT_ATOMS: atom_id res chain seq x y z
N GLN A 1 -1.52 -21.72 -21.66
CA GLN A 1 -2.69 -21.29 -20.86
C GLN A 1 -2.39 -21.24 -19.35
N MET A 2 -1.81 -22.29 -18.74
CA MET A 2 -1.53 -22.30 -17.30
C MET A 2 -0.58 -21.19 -16.85
N LEU A 3 0.49 -20.88 -17.60
CA LEU A 3 1.46 -19.83 -17.24
C LEU A 3 0.83 -18.43 -17.32
N SER A 4 0.01 -18.15 -18.34
CA SER A 4 -0.66 -16.85 -18.45
C SER A 4 -1.68 -16.61 -17.33
N GLN A 5 -2.43 -17.64 -16.93
CA GLN A 5 -3.35 -17.55 -15.80
C GLN A 5 -2.60 -17.38 -14.47
N ARG A 6 -1.50 -18.11 -14.28
CA ARG A 6 -0.65 -17.99 -13.11
C ARG A 6 -0.02 -16.62 -13.01
N LEU A 7 0.44 -16.07 -14.14
CA LEU A 7 0.98 -14.72 -14.23
C LEU A 7 -0.08 -13.69 -13.88
N ALA A 8 -1.28 -13.78 -14.48
CA ALA A 8 -2.36 -12.83 -14.20
C ALA A 8 -2.78 -12.83 -12.72
N ARG A 9 -2.98 -14.01 -12.12
CA ARG A 9 -3.29 -14.14 -10.71
C ARG A 9 -2.16 -13.61 -9.82
N GLY A 10 -0.91 -14.00 -10.13
CA GLY A 10 0.26 -13.54 -9.39
C GLY A 10 0.41 -12.02 -9.46
N SER A 11 0.18 -11.42 -10.64
CA SER A 11 0.25 -9.97 -10.82
C SER A 11 -0.81 -9.22 -10.01
N ALA A 12 -2.05 -9.74 -9.94
CA ALA A 12 -3.10 -9.14 -9.12
C ALA A 12 -2.74 -9.16 -7.62
N LEU A 13 -2.21 -10.27 -7.11
CA LEU A 13 -1.77 -10.39 -5.72
C LEU A 13 -0.52 -9.54 -5.42
N ALA A 14 0.43 -9.48 -6.36
CA ALA A 14 1.63 -8.66 -6.23
C ALA A 14 1.28 -7.16 -6.24
N ALA A 15 0.31 -6.72 -7.05
CA ALA A 15 -0.19 -5.35 -7.04
C ALA A 15 -0.81 -4.95 -5.69
N GLN A 16 -1.36 -5.92 -4.96
CA GLN A 16 -1.84 -5.75 -3.58
C GLN A 16 -0.71 -5.81 -2.53
N GLY A 17 0.54 -5.95 -2.96
CA GLY A 17 1.72 -5.98 -2.08
C GLY A 17 1.98 -7.33 -1.40
N GLN A 18 1.35 -8.44 -1.86
CA GLN A 18 1.66 -9.76 -1.32
C GLN A 18 3.06 -10.21 -1.73
N ALA A 19 4.01 -10.22 -0.80
CA ALA A 19 5.42 -10.51 -1.05
C ALA A 19 5.66 -11.86 -1.76
N SER A 20 4.92 -12.92 -1.41
CA SER A 20 5.04 -14.24 -2.04
C SER A 20 4.61 -14.27 -3.50
N ALA A 21 3.79 -13.32 -3.94
CA ALA A 21 3.28 -13.27 -5.31
C ALA A 21 4.33 -12.79 -6.32
N PHE A 22 5.29 -11.94 -5.91
CA PHE A 22 6.34 -11.43 -6.79
C PHE A 22 7.24 -12.54 -7.34
N ALA A 23 7.63 -13.51 -6.50
CA ALA A 23 8.39 -14.69 -6.94
C ALA A 23 7.61 -15.50 -7.99
N ALA A 24 6.29 -15.67 -7.82
CA ALA A 24 5.44 -16.37 -8.78
C ALA A 24 5.29 -15.61 -10.12
N VAL A 25 5.23 -14.27 -10.07
CA VAL A 25 5.23 -13.41 -11.26
C VAL A 25 6.53 -13.55 -12.00
N LYS A 26 7.67 -13.45 -11.33
CA LYS A 26 9.00 -13.58 -11.91
C LYS A 26 9.19 -14.95 -12.58
N ASP A 27 8.93 -16.04 -11.87
CA ASP A 27 9.04 -17.41 -12.39
C ASP A 27 8.13 -17.63 -13.62
N SER A 28 6.87 -17.16 -13.55
CA SER A 28 5.92 -17.32 -14.66
C SER A 28 6.33 -16.50 -15.90
N ARG A 29 6.86 -15.30 -15.68
CA ARG A 29 7.39 -14.39 -16.72
C ARG A 29 8.60 -15.01 -17.43
N GLU A 30 9.59 -15.46 -16.66
CA GLU A 30 10.81 -16.06 -17.21
C GLU A 30 10.51 -17.33 -17.99
N ARG A 31 9.65 -18.20 -17.46
CA ARG A 31 9.24 -19.44 -18.16
C ARG A 31 8.46 -19.16 -19.42
N PHE A 32 7.50 -18.22 -19.38
CA PHE A 32 6.73 -17.90 -20.58
C PHE A 32 7.62 -17.36 -21.70
N LYS A 33 8.57 -16.49 -21.35
CA LYS A 33 9.55 -15.94 -22.30
C LYS A 33 10.40 -17.07 -22.90
N ALA A 34 10.95 -17.94 -22.05
CA ALA A 34 11.76 -19.08 -22.50
C ALA A 34 10.99 -20.04 -23.37
N ASP A 35 9.76 -20.41 -22.98
CA ASP A 35 8.89 -21.28 -23.78
C ASP A 35 8.55 -20.67 -25.15
N LEU A 36 8.27 -19.37 -25.20
CA LEU A 36 7.95 -18.66 -26.44
C LEU A 36 9.18 -18.54 -27.37
N ASP A 37 10.33 -18.22 -26.79
CA ASP A 37 11.59 -18.16 -27.55
C ASP A 37 11.95 -19.53 -28.15
N ALA A 38 11.79 -20.61 -27.39
CA ALA A 38 12.06 -21.98 -27.87
C ALA A 38 11.07 -22.42 -28.94
N LEU A 39 9.79 -22.01 -28.87
CA LEU A 39 8.79 -22.29 -29.92
C LEU A 39 9.09 -21.54 -31.23
N LEU A 40 9.67 -20.34 -31.16
CA LEU A 40 10.01 -19.55 -32.34
C LEU A 40 11.32 -19.96 -32.99
N ASN A 41 12.36 -20.18 -32.16
CA ASN A 41 13.74 -20.29 -32.61
C ASN A 41 14.32 -21.72 -32.45
N GLY A 42 13.50 -22.66 -32.00
CA GLY A 42 13.98 -23.98 -31.58
C GLY A 42 14.57 -23.95 -30.18
N GLY A 43 14.57 -25.09 -29.51
CA GLY A 43 15.09 -25.23 -28.16
C GLY A 43 14.38 -26.32 -27.37
N THR A 44 14.47 -26.26 -26.05
CA THR A 44 13.86 -27.28 -25.19
C THR A 44 12.74 -26.67 -24.36
N VAL A 45 11.52 -27.21 -24.47
CA VAL A 45 10.36 -26.83 -23.63
C VAL A 45 9.96 -28.05 -22.81
N ARG A 46 10.06 -27.94 -21.50
CA ARG A 46 9.69 -29.02 -20.55
C ARG A 46 10.31 -30.38 -20.86
N GLY A 47 11.57 -30.39 -21.27
CA GLY A 47 12.31 -31.62 -21.62
C GLY A 47 12.05 -32.14 -23.03
N VAL A 48 11.24 -31.46 -23.84
CA VAL A 48 11.01 -31.79 -25.25
C VAL A 48 11.85 -30.87 -26.11
N SER A 49 12.70 -31.42 -26.97
CA SER A 49 13.44 -30.66 -27.98
C SER A 49 12.53 -30.29 -29.13
N LEU A 50 12.56 -29.03 -29.52
CA LEU A 50 11.76 -28.46 -30.59
C LEU A 50 12.69 -27.92 -31.69
N ASP A 51 12.37 -28.21 -32.92
CA ASP A 51 13.00 -27.54 -34.06
C ASP A 51 12.35 -26.17 -34.31
N VAL A 52 13.04 -25.33 -35.05
CA VAL A 52 12.55 -24.01 -35.47
C VAL A 52 11.21 -24.19 -36.23
N ALA A 53 10.22 -23.40 -35.87
CA ALA A 53 8.93 -23.40 -36.54
C ALA A 53 9.09 -23.00 -38.02
N GLN A 54 8.74 -23.92 -38.95
CA GLN A 54 8.87 -23.69 -40.39
C GLN A 54 7.52 -23.40 -41.07
N ASP A 55 6.40 -23.79 -40.44
CA ASP A 55 5.06 -23.53 -40.94
C ASP A 55 4.71 -22.05 -40.81
N GLU A 56 4.43 -21.40 -41.93
CA GLU A 56 4.16 -19.96 -42.01
C GLU A 56 2.97 -19.52 -41.14
N ALA A 57 1.92 -20.36 -41.06
CA ALA A 57 0.75 -20.06 -40.21
C ALA A 57 1.10 -20.14 -38.73
N ILE A 58 1.92 -21.11 -38.32
CA ILE A 58 2.41 -21.23 -36.93
C ILE A 58 3.32 -20.06 -36.60
N VAL A 59 4.26 -19.69 -37.46
CA VAL A 59 5.17 -18.54 -37.26
C VAL A 59 4.37 -17.24 -37.08
N LYS A 60 3.35 -17.02 -37.90
CA LYS A 60 2.46 -15.86 -37.79
C LYS A 60 1.70 -15.82 -36.47
N LEU A 61 1.20 -16.95 -35.99
CA LEU A 61 0.51 -17.03 -34.70
C LEU A 61 1.48 -16.76 -33.54
N LEU A 62 2.67 -17.36 -33.56
CA LEU A 62 3.69 -17.14 -32.52
C LEU A 62 4.18 -15.70 -32.51
N THR A 63 4.32 -15.05 -33.65
CA THR A 63 4.66 -13.63 -33.76
C THR A 63 3.57 -12.75 -33.14
N ASN A 64 2.31 -13.05 -33.39
CA ASN A 64 1.19 -12.35 -32.73
C ASN A 64 1.21 -12.53 -31.20
N VAL A 65 1.51 -13.74 -30.74
CA VAL A 65 1.66 -14.01 -29.28
C VAL A 65 2.81 -13.18 -28.71
N ARG A 66 3.94 -13.11 -29.42
CA ARG A 66 5.11 -12.32 -29.02
C ARG A 66 4.78 -10.83 -28.89
N GLN A 67 4.10 -10.24 -29.86
CA GLN A 67 3.69 -8.83 -29.80
C GLN A 67 2.77 -8.52 -28.61
N ARG A 68 1.85 -9.43 -28.31
CA ARG A 68 0.98 -9.29 -27.12
C ARG A 68 1.75 -9.48 -25.83
N TRP A 69 2.70 -10.42 -25.83
CA TRP A 69 3.56 -10.69 -24.70
C TRP A 69 4.43 -9.51 -24.31
N GLU A 70 4.98 -8.76 -25.27
CA GLU A 70 5.81 -7.57 -25.00
C GLU A 70 5.12 -6.57 -24.08
N ARG A 71 3.83 -6.34 -24.24
CA ARG A 71 3.04 -5.47 -23.36
C ARG A 71 2.91 -6.04 -21.94
N VAL A 72 2.68 -7.32 -21.84
CA VAL A 72 2.56 -8.03 -20.56
C VAL A 72 3.91 -8.05 -19.85
N ASP A 73 4.99 -8.30 -20.58
CA ASP A 73 6.35 -8.33 -20.06
C ASP A 73 6.76 -6.99 -19.44
N VAL A 74 6.49 -5.88 -20.15
CA VAL A 74 6.75 -4.51 -19.64
C VAL A 74 5.92 -4.22 -18.38
N ALA A 75 4.65 -4.63 -18.35
CA ALA A 75 3.80 -4.43 -17.16
C ALA A 75 4.29 -5.27 -15.97
N ALA A 76 4.67 -6.52 -16.20
CA ALA A 76 5.23 -7.39 -15.18
C ALA A 76 6.57 -6.86 -14.65
N GLU A 77 7.44 -6.33 -15.53
CA GLU A 77 8.69 -5.68 -15.14
C GLU A 77 8.45 -4.51 -14.18
N ARG A 78 7.54 -3.60 -14.56
CA ARG A 78 7.17 -2.45 -13.71
C ARG A 78 6.67 -2.89 -12.34
N LEU A 79 5.85 -3.95 -12.30
CA LEU A 79 5.35 -4.51 -11.07
C LEU A 79 6.49 -5.03 -10.18
N LEU A 80 7.41 -5.82 -10.77
CA LEU A 80 8.58 -6.38 -10.06
C LEU A 80 9.53 -5.28 -9.57
N THR A 81 9.75 -4.23 -10.36
CA THR A 81 10.60 -3.08 -9.97
C THR A 81 10.02 -2.32 -8.78
N ASN A 82 8.70 -2.32 -8.60
CA ASN A 82 8.02 -1.66 -7.49
C ASN A 82 7.73 -2.58 -6.29
N GLU A 83 8.27 -3.80 -6.25
CA GLU A 83 8.03 -4.79 -5.18
C GLU A 83 8.18 -4.21 -3.77
N THR A 84 9.31 -3.54 -3.51
CA THR A 84 9.58 -2.95 -2.19
C THR A 84 8.55 -1.91 -1.79
N SER A 85 8.17 -1.03 -2.72
CA SER A 85 7.19 0.03 -2.46
C SER A 85 5.80 -0.54 -2.21
N LEU A 86 5.36 -1.50 -3.05
CA LEU A 86 4.04 -2.14 -2.92
C LEU A 86 3.94 -2.96 -1.63
N THR A 87 4.98 -3.72 -1.29
CA THR A 87 5.04 -4.50 -0.05
C THR A 87 5.03 -3.58 1.19
N SER A 88 5.77 -2.47 1.15
CA SER A 88 5.79 -1.49 2.25
C SER A 88 4.45 -0.79 2.41
N LEU A 89 3.79 -0.44 1.31
CA LEU A 89 2.44 0.14 1.32
C LEU A 89 1.43 -0.83 1.95
N ALA A 90 1.42 -2.10 1.52
CA ALA A 90 0.53 -3.11 2.09
C ALA A 90 0.73 -3.28 3.60
N LYS A 91 1.99 -3.39 4.06
CA LYS A 91 2.31 -3.46 5.49
C LYS A 91 1.85 -2.22 6.26
N GLY A 92 2.02 -1.02 5.67
CA GLY A 92 1.54 0.22 6.27
C GLY A 92 0.02 0.26 6.42
N LEU A 93 -0.71 -0.21 5.41
CA LEU A 93 -2.17 -0.32 5.45
C LEU A 93 -2.64 -1.34 6.49
N ASP A 94 -1.99 -2.51 6.56
CA ASP A 94 -2.31 -3.52 7.57
C ASP A 94 -2.07 -2.98 8.98
N ALA A 95 -0.95 -2.30 9.22
CA ALA A 95 -0.64 -1.67 10.51
C ALA A 95 -1.66 -0.57 10.85
N LEU A 96 -2.01 0.28 9.89
CA LEU A 96 -3.02 1.33 10.08
C LEU A 96 -4.39 0.72 10.43
N ASN A 97 -4.82 -0.31 9.71
CA ASN A 97 -6.11 -0.96 9.95
C ASN A 97 -6.14 -1.69 11.29
N ALA A 98 -5.06 -2.38 11.65
CA ALA A 98 -4.93 -3.06 12.94
C ALA A 98 -4.90 -2.07 14.11
N GLY A 99 -4.23 -0.92 13.94
CA GLY A 99 -4.09 0.12 14.96
C GLY A 99 -5.26 1.10 15.04
N ASN A 100 -6.14 1.16 14.04
CA ASN A 100 -7.16 2.21 13.95
C ASN A 100 -8.11 2.27 15.15
N ALA A 101 -8.57 1.12 15.67
CA ALA A 101 -9.41 1.06 16.84
C ALA A 101 -8.67 1.54 18.10
N ALA A 102 -7.42 1.13 18.27
CA ALA A 102 -6.58 1.56 19.37
C ALA A 102 -6.27 3.07 19.33
N LEU A 103 -6.00 3.63 18.15
CA LEU A 103 -5.81 5.08 17.99
C LEU A 103 -7.06 5.87 18.41
N LEU A 104 -8.24 5.39 18.06
CA LEU A 104 -9.50 6.02 18.46
C LEU A 104 -9.69 5.95 19.98
N GLU A 105 -9.46 4.78 20.58
CA GLU A 105 -9.59 4.57 22.02
C GLU A 105 -8.59 5.44 22.79
N LEU A 106 -7.32 5.47 22.40
CA LEU A 106 -6.29 6.31 23.02
C LEU A 106 -6.64 7.80 22.91
N ALA A 107 -7.15 8.28 21.78
CA ALA A 107 -7.55 9.66 21.63
C ALA A 107 -8.74 10.01 22.55
N GLN A 108 -9.72 9.13 22.69
CA GLN A 108 -10.84 9.30 23.60
C GLN A 108 -10.41 9.26 25.09
N GLN A 109 -9.52 8.34 25.42
CA GLN A 109 -8.94 8.24 26.77
C GLN A 109 -8.14 9.49 27.14
N ALA A 110 -7.27 9.97 26.24
CA ALA A 110 -6.53 11.21 26.47
C ALA A 110 -7.46 12.41 26.67
N SER A 111 -8.53 12.52 25.86
CA SER A 111 -9.54 13.58 26.00
C SER A 111 -10.23 13.55 27.38
N ALA A 112 -10.62 12.35 27.85
CA ALA A 112 -11.23 12.17 29.17
C ALA A 112 -10.25 12.53 30.29
N GLN A 113 -9.00 12.08 30.22
CA GLN A 113 -7.94 12.39 31.21
C GLN A 113 -7.62 13.87 31.28
N ILE A 114 -7.58 14.58 30.12
CA ILE A 114 -7.41 16.03 30.06
C ILE A 114 -8.57 16.72 30.75
N GLY A 115 -9.81 16.31 30.46
CA GLY A 115 -11.01 16.88 31.10
C GLY A 115 -11.05 16.68 32.60
N GLN A 116 -10.74 15.49 33.10
CA GLN A 116 -10.67 15.17 34.55
C GLN A 116 -9.52 15.90 35.25
N GLY A 117 -8.42 16.13 34.57
CA GLY A 117 -7.25 16.84 35.07
C GLY A 117 -7.36 18.36 35.03
N GLY A 118 -8.53 18.92 34.71
CA GLY A 118 -8.75 20.38 34.64
C GLY A 118 -8.10 21.04 33.42
N GLY A 119 -7.89 20.29 32.36
CA GLY A 119 -7.39 20.81 31.08
C GLY A 119 -8.40 21.76 30.43
N THR A 120 -7.92 22.57 29.50
CA THR A 120 -8.71 23.56 28.77
C THR A 120 -9.64 22.92 27.74
N LEU A 121 -10.76 23.58 27.43
CA LEU A 121 -11.65 23.16 26.34
C LEU A 121 -10.89 23.01 25.01
N ARG A 122 -9.90 23.84 24.79
CA ARG A 122 -9.06 23.78 23.57
C ARG A 122 -8.23 22.49 23.49
N GLU A 123 -7.60 22.09 24.59
CA GLU A 123 -6.89 20.81 24.65
C GLU A 123 -7.82 19.63 24.38
N ILE A 124 -9.02 19.63 24.94
CA ILE A 124 -10.05 18.62 24.73
C ILE A 124 -10.49 18.60 23.24
N GLU A 125 -10.73 19.77 22.65
CA GLU A 125 -11.15 19.92 21.25
C GLU A 125 -10.09 19.34 20.29
N PHE A 126 -8.81 19.72 20.48
CA PHE A 126 -7.73 19.20 19.65
C PHE A 126 -7.49 17.71 19.85
N THR A 127 -7.68 17.19 21.06
CA THR A 127 -7.57 15.73 21.30
C THR A 127 -8.72 14.99 20.61
N ASN A 128 -9.94 15.50 20.65
CA ASN A 128 -11.05 14.92 19.89
C ASN A 128 -10.83 15.01 18.38
N GLN A 129 -10.16 16.06 17.90
CA GLN A 129 -9.77 16.17 16.51
C GLN A 129 -8.82 15.04 16.07
N LEU A 130 -7.91 14.56 16.94
CA LEU A 130 -7.06 13.40 16.65
C LEU A 130 -7.89 12.15 16.36
N ALA A 131 -8.97 11.91 17.12
CA ALA A 131 -9.87 10.79 16.89
C ALA A 131 -10.56 10.88 15.51
N VAL A 132 -11.03 12.07 15.11
CA VAL A 132 -11.63 12.27 13.79
C VAL A 132 -10.60 12.10 12.67
N LEU A 133 -9.40 12.65 12.85
CA LEU A 133 -8.33 12.55 11.85
C LEU A 133 -7.88 11.10 11.66
N SER A 134 -7.75 10.29 12.72
CA SER A 134 -7.37 8.88 12.60
C SER A 134 -8.36 8.10 11.72
N GLN A 135 -9.67 8.32 11.92
CA GLN A 135 -10.71 7.67 11.11
C GLN A 135 -10.67 8.11 9.63
N ARG A 136 -10.42 9.40 9.38
CA ARG A 136 -10.32 9.93 8.02
C ARG A 136 -9.08 9.42 7.30
N ILE A 137 -7.94 9.35 7.99
CA ILE A 137 -6.69 8.78 7.48
C ILE A 137 -6.92 7.33 7.07
N ALA A 138 -7.49 6.50 7.97
CA ALA A 138 -7.78 5.10 7.67
C ALA A 138 -8.74 4.94 6.48
N LYS A 139 -9.81 5.72 6.43
CA LYS A 139 -10.77 5.72 5.31
C LYS A 139 -10.08 6.04 3.98
N ASN A 140 -9.32 7.15 3.93
CA ASN A 140 -8.70 7.63 2.70
C ASN A 140 -7.57 6.70 2.24
N ALA A 141 -6.78 6.13 3.17
CA ALA A 141 -5.75 5.16 2.86
C ALA A 141 -6.35 3.88 2.25
N ASN A 142 -7.43 3.35 2.83
CA ASN A 142 -8.14 2.18 2.28
C ASN A 142 -8.80 2.49 0.93
N ALA A 143 -9.37 3.68 0.73
CA ALA A 143 -9.93 4.09 -0.54
C ALA A 143 -8.87 4.10 -1.65
N LEU A 144 -7.68 4.66 -1.40
CA LEU A 144 -6.56 4.64 -2.36
C LEU A 144 -6.06 3.22 -2.65
N ALA A 145 -6.01 2.35 -1.64
CA ALA A 145 -5.54 0.98 -1.81
C ALA A 145 -6.52 0.09 -2.60
N SER A 146 -7.81 0.39 -2.57
CA SER A 146 -8.86 -0.37 -3.25
C SER A 146 -9.24 0.18 -4.63
N SER A 147 -8.69 1.33 -5.02
CA SER A 147 -9.00 1.99 -6.29
C SER A 147 -8.11 1.47 -7.42
N ASP A 148 -8.68 1.26 -8.60
CA ASP A 148 -7.92 0.96 -9.82
C ASP A 148 -7.11 2.17 -10.33
N GLU A 149 -7.59 3.38 -10.03
CA GLU A 149 -6.93 4.65 -10.33
C GLU A 149 -6.74 5.47 -9.04
N ILE A 150 -5.58 6.11 -8.93
CA ILE A 150 -5.29 6.99 -7.80
C ILE A 150 -6.09 8.29 -7.96
N ASP A 151 -7.05 8.51 -7.06
CA ASP A 151 -7.76 9.79 -6.96
C ASP A 151 -6.83 10.84 -6.31
N PRO A 152 -6.41 11.88 -7.06
CA PRO A 152 -5.52 12.91 -6.54
C PRO A 152 -6.10 13.68 -5.36
N GLU A 153 -7.41 13.84 -5.29
CA GLU A 153 -8.08 14.52 -4.17
C GLU A 153 -7.99 13.68 -2.90
N VAL A 154 -8.25 12.37 -2.98
CA VAL A 154 -8.14 11.45 -1.84
C VAL A 154 -6.69 11.38 -1.35
N ALA A 155 -5.72 11.34 -2.27
CA ALA A 155 -4.29 11.36 -1.92
C ALA A 155 -3.88 12.66 -1.21
N PHE A 156 -4.36 13.82 -1.70
CA PHE A 156 -4.14 15.12 -1.07
C PHE A 156 -4.76 15.18 0.33
N LEU A 157 -6.01 14.73 0.47
CA LEU A 157 -6.71 14.70 1.76
C LEU A 157 -5.99 13.81 2.78
N LEU A 158 -5.51 12.64 2.36
CA LEU A 158 -4.73 11.74 3.21
C LEU A 158 -3.45 12.42 3.72
N GLY A 159 -2.68 13.03 2.83
CA GLY A 159 -1.45 13.74 3.18
C GLY A 159 -1.69 14.92 4.14
N ARG A 160 -2.74 15.72 3.87
CA ARG A 160 -3.15 16.85 4.71
C ARG A 160 -3.58 16.38 6.10
N ASP A 161 -4.41 15.36 6.19
CA ASP A 161 -4.95 14.87 7.46
C ASP A 161 -3.85 14.22 8.32
N ALA A 162 -2.92 13.47 7.72
CA ALA A 162 -1.74 12.93 8.38
C ALA A 162 -0.80 14.04 8.88
N GLY A 163 -0.59 15.09 8.08
CA GLY A 163 0.17 16.27 8.50
C GLY A 163 -0.49 16.99 9.67
N THR A 164 -1.81 17.20 9.61
CA THR A 164 -2.59 17.84 10.67
C THR A 164 -2.55 17.02 11.97
N PHE A 165 -2.70 15.69 11.88
CA PHE A 165 -2.60 14.80 13.02
C PHE A 165 -1.27 14.98 13.78
N ARG A 166 -0.14 14.98 13.05
CA ARG A 166 1.19 15.20 13.63
C ARG A 166 1.34 16.58 14.29
N ILE A 167 0.83 17.62 13.64
CA ILE A 167 0.89 18.99 14.15
C ILE A 167 0.09 19.11 15.46
N VAL A 168 -1.12 18.59 15.49
CA VAL A 168 -1.99 18.62 16.68
C VAL A 168 -1.37 17.82 17.81
N LEU A 169 -0.95 16.59 17.56
CA LEU A 169 -0.35 15.72 18.56
C LEU A 169 0.93 16.33 19.16
N ASN A 170 1.80 16.88 18.32
CA ASN A 170 2.99 17.61 18.79
C ASN A 170 2.62 18.87 19.59
N GLY A 171 1.58 19.59 19.16
CA GLY A 171 1.07 20.77 19.88
C GLY A 171 0.57 20.42 21.28
N LEU A 172 -0.15 19.33 21.46
CA LEU A 172 -0.62 18.85 22.75
C LEU A 172 0.55 18.40 23.66
N LEU A 173 1.57 17.75 23.10
CA LEU A 173 2.71 17.23 23.86
C LEU A 173 3.76 18.30 24.20
N LYS A 174 4.05 19.22 23.29
CA LYS A 174 5.17 20.18 23.40
C LYS A 174 4.74 21.64 23.48
N GLY A 175 3.47 21.91 23.24
CA GLY A 175 2.94 23.26 23.04
C GLY A 175 3.03 23.71 21.59
N SER A 176 2.22 24.70 21.23
CA SER A 176 2.19 25.28 19.88
C SER A 176 1.59 26.70 19.94
N ASP A 177 2.37 27.70 19.57
CA ASP A 177 1.91 29.09 19.48
C ASP A 177 0.84 29.24 18.39
N THR A 178 1.03 28.56 17.26
CA THR A 178 0.09 28.59 16.13
C THR A 178 -1.28 28.03 16.52
N LEU A 179 -1.31 26.93 17.28
CA LEU A 179 -2.53 26.35 17.80
C LEU A 179 -2.97 26.98 19.13
N ARG A 180 -2.17 27.87 19.70
CA ARG A 180 -2.36 28.45 21.03
C ARG A 180 -2.58 27.37 22.09
N LEU A 181 -1.74 26.35 22.07
CA LEU A 181 -1.72 25.24 23.00
C LEU A 181 -0.51 25.33 23.91
N SER A 182 -0.73 25.18 25.20
CA SER A 182 0.34 24.83 26.16
C SER A 182 0.50 23.31 26.17
N PRO A 183 1.69 22.78 26.55
CA PRO A 183 1.84 21.36 26.75
C PRO A 183 0.84 20.84 27.80
N VAL A 184 0.16 19.74 27.46
CA VAL A 184 -0.76 19.08 28.40
C VAL A 184 -0.01 18.75 29.71
N ARG A 185 -0.59 19.12 30.85
CA ARG A 185 0.05 18.99 32.16
C ARG A 185 -0.23 17.66 32.86
N ASN A 186 -1.39 17.07 32.57
CA ASN A 186 -1.78 15.77 33.16
C ASN A 186 -0.84 14.68 32.63
N GLU A 187 -0.13 14.00 33.56
CA GLU A 187 0.89 12.99 33.19
C GLU A 187 0.29 11.76 32.51
N ASP A 188 -0.88 11.30 32.96
CA ASP A 188 -1.57 10.16 32.35
C ASP A 188 -2.00 10.47 30.92
N ALA A 189 -2.55 11.68 30.69
CA ALA A 189 -2.89 12.14 29.35
C ALA A 189 -1.66 12.27 28.44
N ARG A 190 -0.53 12.74 28.99
CA ARG A 190 0.73 12.82 28.23
C ARG A 190 1.27 11.45 27.86
N ALA A 191 1.17 10.47 28.76
CA ALA A 191 1.55 9.09 28.48
C ALA A 191 0.68 8.51 27.34
N THR A 192 -0.64 8.69 27.45
CA THR A 192 -1.60 8.25 26.41
C THR A 192 -1.36 8.94 25.04
N LEU A 193 -1.09 10.25 25.04
CA LEU A 193 -0.73 11.00 23.82
C LEU A 193 0.61 10.55 23.23
N THR A 194 1.56 10.12 24.07
CA THR A 194 2.86 9.58 23.62
C THR A 194 2.68 8.22 22.96
N ASP A 195 1.74 7.40 23.45
CA ASP A 195 1.40 6.13 22.82
C ASP A 195 0.79 6.31 21.42
N LEU A 196 0.07 7.41 21.17
CA LEU A 196 -0.42 7.79 19.83
C LEU A 196 0.71 8.11 18.82
N GLN A 197 1.95 8.28 19.25
CA GLN A 197 3.11 8.51 18.36
C GLN A 197 3.77 7.21 17.87
N LYS A 198 3.49 6.10 18.51
CA LYS A 198 4.08 4.76 18.20
C LYS A 198 3.35 4.07 17.06
#